data_f4b9f2a8a42879a4f3b91141051c8cd3
#
_entry.id   f4b9f2a8a42879a4f3b91141051c8cd3
#
_cell.length_a   1.000
_cell.length_b   1.000
_cell.length_c   1.000
_cell.angle_alpha   90.00
_cell.angle_beta   90.00
_cell.angle_gamma   90.00
#
_symmetry.space_group_name_H-M   'P 1'
#
loop_
_entity.id
_entity.type
_entity.pdbx_description
1 polymer ?
#
loop_
_entity_poly.entity_id
_entity_poly.type
_entity_poly.pdbx_seq_one_letter_code
_entity_poly.pdbx_strand_id
1 'polypeptide(L)'
;MGTGVSGTYYTSHGSKLVHHGALIHSFDGRFSRNQKTGKIQKIKSGGHGQSALDVMDKAGINYNIVKTYANGVRVGNIPSIKDWRKKSGTGMAWFPKNWTQKDMVRAGEHVSQLKHNRGARDGQTIWGTYKGVRIGVIKTHGQIATVFPDSQYQPKPKKRR
;
A
#
# COMPACT_ATOMS: atom_id res chain seq x y z
N MET A 1 -5.18 -22.67 2.94
CA MET A 1 -5.29 -21.99 2.97
C MET A 1 -5.41 -21.35 2.91
N GLY A 2 -5.20 -21.24 2.95
CA GLY A 2 -5.26 -20.44 2.86
C GLY A 2 -5.30 -19.95 2.93
N THR A 3 -5.40 -19.81 2.79
CA THR A 3 -5.45 -19.07 2.89
C THR A 3 -5.41 -18.35 3.03
N GLY A 4 -5.77 -18.35 3.09
CA GLY A 4 -5.51 -17.52 3.10
C GLY A 4 -4.82 -16.90 3.37
N VAL A 5 -4.56 -17.07 3.39
CA VAL A 5 -3.78 -16.32 3.57
C VAL A 5 -3.00 -16.08 2.92
N SER A 6 -3.03 -16.58 2.88
CA SER A 6 -2.55 -15.51 2.86
C SER A 6 -1.32 -15.25 2.15
N GLY A 7 -0.48 -14.52 2.47
CA GLY A 7 0.56 -13.92 1.79
C GLY A 7 1.73 -14.77 1.36
N THR A 8 1.86 -15.94 1.90
CA THR A 8 2.97 -16.84 1.55
C THR A 8 3.01 -17.19 0.07
N TYR A 9 1.88 -17.13 -0.58
CA TYR A 9 1.78 -17.51 -1.98
C TYR A 9 2.44 -16.52 -2.96
N TYR A 10 2.97 -15.43 -2.45
CA TYR A 10 3.50 -14.39 -3.32
C TYR A 10 5.00 -14.26 -3.30
N THR A 11 5.68 -14.88 -2.37
CA THR A 11 7.11 -14.67 -2.25
C THR A 11 7.89 -15.74 -2.98
N SER A 12 8.93 -15.32 -3.65
CA SER A 12 9.89 -16.25 -4.25
C SER A 12 10.84 -16.84 -3.20
N HIS A 13 10.88 -16.24 -2.03
CA HIS A 13 11.80 -16.62 -0.94
C HIS A 13 11.06 -17.16 0.28
N GLY A 14 9.76 -17.40 0.14
CA GLY A 14 8.94 -17.87 1.22
C GLY A 14 8.54 -16.81 2.22
N SER A 15 7.82 -17.24 3.25
CA SER A 15 7.21 -16.33 4.22
C SER A 15 8.22 -15.55 5.07
N LYS A 16 9.48 -15.93 5.08
CA LYS A 16 10.50 -15.24 5.87
C LYS A 16 10.77 -13.82 5.40
N LEU A 17 10.48 -13.52 4.14
CA LEU A 17 10.77 -12.21 3.56
C LEU A 17 9.71 -11.17 3.87
N VAL A 18 8.48 -11.58 4.07
CA VAL A 18 7.35 -10.66 4.23
C VAL A 18 6.58 -10.91 5.54
N HIS A 19 6.01 -9.83 6.08
CA HIS A 19 5.11 -9.87 7.22
C HIS A 19 3.68 -9.84 6.69
N HIS A 20 3.05 -11.00 6.56
CA HIS A 20 1.77 -11.13 5.87
C HIS A 20 0.66 -10.26 6.46
N GLY A 21 0.47 -10.29 7.77
CA GLY A 21 -0.58 -9.51 8.40
C GLY A 21 -0.43 -8.01 8.16
N ALA A 22 0.79 -7.50 8.28
CA ALA A 22 1.05 -6.10 8.03
C ALA A 22 0.80 -5.73 6.55
N LEU A 23 1.19 -6.60 5.62
CA LEU A 23 1.01 -6.34 4.20
C LEU A 23 -0.47 -6.37 3.79
N ILE A 24 -1.26 -7.28 4.38
CA ILE A 24 -2.70 -7.28 4.15
C ILE A 24 -3.27 -5.92 4.55
N HIS A 25 -2.90 -5.40 5.71
CA HIS A 25 -3.36 -4.09 6.16
C HIS A 25 -2.81 -2.94 5.31
N SER A 26 -1.58 -3.07 4.82
CA SER A 26 -1.03 -2.08 3.91
C SER A 26 -1.89 -1.94 2.65
N PHE A 27 -2.43 -3.04 2.15
CA PHE A 27 -3.28 -3.03 0.95
C PHE A 27 -4.75 -2.75 1.28
N ASP A 28 -5.34 -3.54 2.18
CA ASP A 28 -6.78 -3.51 2.47
C ASP A 28 -7.17 -2.45 3.50
N GLY A 29 -6.23 -1.98 4.31
CA GLY A 29 -6.48 -1.02 5.37
C GLY A 29 -6.86 -1.67 6.70
N ARG A 30 -6.62 -0.91 7.76
CA ARG A 30 -7.12 -1.24 9.09
C ARG A 30 -8.24 -0.27 9.44
N PHE A 31 -9.37 -0.80 9.86
CA PHE A 31 -10.57 -0.01 10.15
C PHE A 31 -11.02 -0.24 11.58
N SER A 32 -11.53 0.80 12.21
CA SER A 32 -12.24 0.66 13.48
C SER A 32 -13.69 0.28 13.20
N ARG A 33 -14.29 -0.44 14.15
CA ARG A 33 -15.68 -0.86 14.06
C ARG A 33 -16.44 -0.46 15.30
N ASN A 34 -17.73 -0.17 15.12
CA ASN A 34 -18.64 -0.01 16.25
C ASN A 34 -18.79 -1.36 16.94
N GLN A 35 -18.57 -1.41 18.25
CA GLN A 35 -18.59 -2.66 19.00
C GLN A 35 -19.98 -3.29 19.05
N LYS A 36 -21.04 -2.47 18.99
CA LYS A 36 -22.42 -2.97 19.07
C LYS A 36 -22.94 -3.46 17.74
N THR A 37 -22.63 -2.73 16.65
CA THR A 37 -23.20 -3.02 15.33
C THR A 37 -22.24 -3.74 14.41
N GLY A 38 -20.94 -3.73 14.70
CA GLY A 38 -19.91 -4.26 13.83
C GLY A 38 -19.62 -3.41 12.61
N LYS A 39 -20.30 -2.29 12.44
CA LYS A 39 -20.12 -1.41 11.28
C LYS A 39 -18.78 -0.69 11.32
N ILE A 40 -18.14 -0.58 10.17
CA ILE A 40 -16.90 0.16 10.01
C ILE A 40 -17.15 1.65 10.23
N GLN A 41 -16.30 2.29 11.04
CA GLN A 41 -16.43 3.70 11.38
C GLN A 41 -15.34 4.57 10.77
N LYS A 42 -14.08 4.16 10.91
CA LYS A 42 -12.94 4.96 10.46
C LYS A 42 -11.84 4.06 9.92
N ILE A 43 -11.04 4.61 9.01
CA ILE A 43 -9.78 3.98 8.63
C ILE A 43 -8.71 4.41 9.63
N LYS A 44 -7.92 3.44 10.10
CA LYS A 44 -6.84 3.68 11.07
C LYS A 44 -5.48 3.83 10.40
N SER A 45 -5.18 2.97 9.43
CA SER A 45 -3.88 2.95 8.76
C SER A 45 -3.90 2.08 7.53
N GLY A 46 -2.84 2.15 6.73
CA GLY A 46 -2.69 1.34 5.52
C GLY A 46 -3.67 1.73 4.43
N GLY A 47 -4.21 0.75 3.76
CA GLY A 47 -5.28 0.96 2.80
C GLY A 47 -4.87 1.53 1.46
N HIS A 48 -3.72 1.12 0.94
CA HIS A 48 -3.20 1.64 -0.32
C HIS A 48 -3.75 0.94 -1.56
N GLY A 49 -4.55 -0.11 -1.39
CA GLY A 49 -5.17 -0.85 -2.49
C GLY A 49 -6.59 -0.38 -2.79
N GLN A 50 -7.09 -0.76 -3.96
CA GLN A 50 -8.45 -0.44 -4.36
C GLN A 50 -9.49 -0.99 -3.40
N SER A 51 -9.23 -2.15 -2.79
CA SER A 51 -10.14 -2.75 -1.82
C SER A 51 -10.44 -1.82 -0.65
N ALA A 52 -9.47 -1.03 -0.21
CA ALA A 52 -9.69 -0.07 0.87
C ALA A 52 -10.64 1.06 0.44
N LEU A 53 -10.49 1.54 -0.78
CA LEU A 53 -11.41 2.55 -1.32
C LEU A 53 -12.83 2.01 -1.41
N ASP A 54 -12.97 0.76 -1.84
CA ASP A 54 -14.28 0.10 -1.93
C ASP A 54 -14.94 -0.02 -0.54
N VAL A 55 -14.15 -0.37 0.48
CA VAL A 55 -14.66 -0.44 1.86
C VAL A 55 -15.08 0.94 2.35
N MET A 56 -14.26 1.97 2.07
CA MET A 56 -14.61 3.34 2.46
C MET A 56 -15.88 3.82 1.79
N ASP A 57 -16.06 3.52 0.51
CA ASP A 57 -17.29 3.87 -0.21
C ASP A 57 -18.51 3.25 0.47
N LYS A 58 -18.44 1.96 0.79
CA LYS A 58 -19.56 1.26 1.45
C LYS A 58 -19.83 1.77 2.85
N ALA A 59 -18.78 2.16 3.57
CA ALA A 59 -18.90 2.63 4.94
C ALA A 59 -19.23 4.12 5.06
N GLY A 60 -19.24 4.85 3.94
CA GLY A 60 -19.48 6.29 3.96
C GLY A 60 -18.28 7.09 4.49
N ILE A 61 -17.09 6.55 4.41
CA ILE A 61 -15.86 7.27 4.79
C ILE A 61 -15.40 8.10 3.61
N ASN A 62 -15.31 9.40 3.81
CA ASN A 62 -14.94 10.33 2.74
C ASN A 62 -13.43 10.27 2.46
N TYR A 63 -13.08 10.36 1.21
CA TYR A 63 -11.72 10.54 0.75
C TYR A 63 -11.74 11.39 -0.52
N ASN A 64 -10.60 12.00 -0.84
CA ASN A 64 -10.48 12.85 -2.01
C ASN A 64 -9.32 12.37 -2.88
N ILE A 65 -9.61 12.09 -4.15
CA ILE A 65 -8.56 11.84 -5.14
C ILE A 65 -8.27 13.17 -5.80
N VAL A 66 -7.09 13.72 -5.50
CA VAL A 66 -6.68 15.03 -5.98
C VAL A 66 -6.03 14.93 -7.36
N LYS A 67 -5.26 13.84 -7.57
CA LYS A 67 -4.53 13.64 -8.83
C LYS A 67 -4.42 12.16 -9.13
N THR A 68 -4.50 11.82 -10.40
CA THR A 68 -4.19 10.48 -10.92
C THR A 68 -3.01 10.61 -11.87
N TYR A 69 -1.93 9.89 -11.56
CA TYR A 69 -0.77 9.83 -12.42
C TYR A 69 -1.04 8.97 -13.65
N ALA A 70 -0.26 9.18 -14.70
CA ALA A 70 -0.42 8.44 -15.96
C ALA A 70 -0.31 6.93 -15.79
N ASN A 71 0.44 6.46 -14.78
CA ASN A 71 0.57 5.03 -14.50
C ASN A 71 -0.59 4.47 -13.67
N GLY A 72 -1.56 5.29 -13.30
CA GLY A 72 -2.74 4.85 -12.54
C GLY A 72 -2.64 5.04 -11.04
N VAL A 73 -1.51 5.45 -10.50
CA VAL A 73 -1.39 5.79 -9.07
C VAL A 73 -2.25 7.02 -8.79
N ARG A 74 -3.04 6.94 -7.73
CA ARG A 74 -3.89 8.06 -7.29
C ARG A 74 -3.34 8.61 -5.99
N VAL A 75 -3.40 9.93 -5.84
CA VAL A 75 -2.97 10.60 -4.63
C VAL A 75 -4.04 11.57 -4.17
N GLY A 76 -4.13 11.74 -2.87
CA GLY A 76 -5.13 12.60 -2.28
C GLY A 76 -5.10 12.53 -0.77
N ASN A 77 -6.29 12.50 -0.16
CA ASN A 77 -6.37 12.58 1.29
C ASN A 77 -7.62 11.89 1.84
N ILE A 78 -7.59 11.65 3.13
CA ILE A 78 -8.69 11.08 3.91
C ILE A 78 -8.89 11.99 5.11
N PRO A 79 -9.83 12.96 5.07
CA PRO A 79 -9.94 13.97 6.13
C PRO A 79 -10.16 13.44 7.54
N SER A 80 -10.81 12.28 7.69
CA SER A 80 -11.09 11.70 8.99
C SER A 80 -9.99 10.80 9.56
N ILE A 81 -8.90 10.57 8.80
CA ILE A 81 -7.83 9.71 9.30
C ILE A 81 -7.03 10.43 10.40
N LYS A 82 -6.52 9.67 11.36
CA LYS A 82 -5.75 10.24 12.46
C LYS A 82 -4.36 10.72 12.02
N ASP A 83 -3.75 10.05 11.07
CA ASP A 83 -2.42 10.40 10.56
C ASP A 83 -2.48 11.76 9.84
N TRP A 84 -1.93 12.79 10.47
CA TRP A 84 -2.00 14.17 9.97
C TRP A 84 -1.43 14.33 8.56
N ARG A 85 -0.48 13.46 8.17
CA ARG A 85 0.15 13.54 6.86
C ARG A 85 -0.82 13.17 5.73
N LYS A 86 -1.85 12.41 6.04
CA LYS A 86 -2.82 11.88 5.08
C LYS A 86 -4.16 12.62 5.10
N LYS A 87 -4.33 13.60 5.99
CA LYS A 87 -5.61 14.31 6.16
C LYS A 87 -5.93 15.30 5.06
N SER A 88 -4.93 15.85 4.42
CA SER A 88 -5.10 16.91 3.43
C SER A 88 -4.07 16.77 2.32
N GLY A 89 -4.26 17.54 1.25
CA GLY A 89 -3.33 17.55 0.13
C GLY A 89 -3.23 16.20 -0.56
N THR A 90 -2.01 15.76 -0.79
CA THR A 90 -1.71 14.51 -1.51
C THR A 90 -0.88 13.55 -0.68
N GLY A 91 -1.04 13.58 0.63
CA GLY A 91 -0.27 12.73 1.52
C GLY A 91 -0.65 11.26 1.49
N MET A 92 -1.81 10.93 0.94
CA MET A 92 -2.24 9.54 0.77
C MET A 92 -2.09 9.12 -0.68
N ALA A 93 -1.55 7.92 -0.89
CA ALA A 93 -1.41 7.36 -2.23
C ALA A 93 -2.06 5.98 -2.32
N TRP A 94 -2.64 5.68 -3.46
CA TRP A 94 -3.27 4.38 -3.75
C TRP A 94 -2.65 3.79 -5.00
N PHE A 95 -2.44 2.47 -4.97
CA PHE A 95 -1.97 1.71 -6.14
C PHE A 95 -2.95 1.85 -7.31
N PRO A 96 -2.49 1.61 -8.54
CA PRO A 96 -3.42 1.57 -9.68
C PRO A 96 -4.59 0.63 -9.38
N LYS A 97 -5.76 0.99 -9.90
CA LYS A 97 -7.01 0.29 -9.59
C LYS A 97 -6.96 -1.22 -9.86
N ASN A 98 -6.19 -1.63 -10.84
CA ASN A 98 -6.07 -3.04 -11.22
C ASN A 98 -5.01 -3.83 -10.46
N TRP A 99 -4.27 -3.18 -9.55
CA TRP A 99 -3.29 -3.88 -8.72
C TRP A 99 -3.98 -4.71 -7.65
N THR A 100 -3.44 -5.90 -7.44
CA THR A 100 -3.89 -6.82 -6.40
C THR A 100 -2.90 -6.85 -5.25
N GLN A 101 -3.26 -7.53 -4.15
CA GLN A 101 -2.32 -7.79 -3.06
C GLN A 101 -1.05 -8.47 -3.58
N LYS A 102 -1.21 -9.40 -4.52
CA LYS A 102 -0.09 -10.11 -5.14
C LYS A 102 0.89 -9.15 -5.82
N ASP A 103 0.36 -8.20 -6.57
CA ASP A 103 1.21 -7.17 -7.22
C ASP A 103 1.99 -6.38 -6.17
N MET A 104 1.32 -5.98 -5.10
CA MET A 104 1.96 -5.21 -4.03
C MET A 104 3.06 -6.02 -3.34
N VAL A 105 2.81 -7.28 -3.01
CA VAL A 105 3.82 -8.14 -2.35
C VAL A 105 5.03 -8.32 -3.27
N ARG A 106 4.80 -8.59 -4.54
CA ARG A 106 5.89 -8.74 -5.50
C ARG A 106 6.68 -7.44 -5.70
N ALA A 107 5.98 -6.31 -5.69
CA ALA A 107 6.63 -5.01 -5.74
C ALA A 107 7.55 -4.81 -4.52
N GLY A 108 7.06 -5.14 -3.34
CA GLY A 108 7.85 -5.06 -2.11
C GLY A 108 9.10 -5.95 -2.17
N GLU A 109 8.96 -7.17 -2.64
CA GLU A 109 10.09 -8.08 -2.80
C GLU A 109 11.11 -7.54 -3.80
N HIS A 110 10.63 -7.07 -4.94
CA HIS A 110 11.49 -6.51 -5.97
C HIS A 110 12.31 -5.33 -5.44
N VAL A 111 11.64 -4.38 -4.83
CA VAL A 111 12.30 -3.17 -4.31
C VAL A 111 13.30 -3.50 -3.21
N SER A 112 12.96 -4.41 -2.31
CA SER A 112 13.84 -4.78 -1.19
C SER A 112 15.10 -5.51 -1.67
N GLN A 113 15.04 -6.17 -2.82
CA GLN A 113 16.16 -6.94 -3.36
C GLN A 113 17.06 -6.15 -4.31
N LEU A 114 16.68 -4.93 -4.66
CA LEU A 114 17.56 -4.07 -5.44
C LEU A 114 18.88 -3.88 -4.70
N LYS A 115 19.97 -3.92 -5.43
CA LYS A 115 21.32 -3.91 -4.85
C LYS A 115 21.50 -2.79 -3.83
N HIS A 116 21.05 -1.59 -4.16
CA HIS A 116 21.20 -0.42 -3.28
C HIS A 116 20.28 -0.45 -2.04
N ASN A 117 19.33 -1.38 -1.98
CA ASN A 117 18.39 -1.49 -0.87
C ASN A 117 18.66 -2.67 0.05
N ARG A 118 19.58 -3.58 -0.31
CA ARG A 118 19.76 -4.84 0.42
C ARG A 118 20.19 -4.68 1.88
N GLY A 119 20.92 -3.62 2.21
CA GLY A 119 21.37 -3.37 3.57
C GLY A 119 20.46 -2.48 4.40
N ALA A 120 19.25 -2.23 3.95
CA ALA A 120 18.33 -1.30 4.61
C ALA A 120 17.93 -1.80 6.01
N ARG A 121 17.89 -0.86 6.96
CA ARG A 121 17.49 -1.13 8.35
C ARG A 121 15.98 -1.08 8.50
N ASP A 122 15.50 -1.71 9.55
CA ASP A 122 14.10 -1.60 9.95
C ASP A 122 13.71 -0.12 10.11
N GLY A 123 12.51 0.22 9.66
CA GLY A 123 11.99 1.58 9.73
C GLY A 123 12.47 2.52 8.64
N GLN A 124 13.53 2.16 7.93
CA GLN A 124 14.03 2.97 6.82
C GLN A 124 13.16 2.76 5.60
N THR A 125 12.70 3.85 4.97
CA THR A 125 11.97 3.76 3.71
C THR A 125 12.95 3.56 2.57
N ILE A 126 12.76 2.49 1.79
CA ILE A 126 13.54 2.21 0.61
C ILE A 126 12.64 2.31 -0.61
N TRP A 127 13.23 2.67 -1.74
CA TRP A 127 12.49 3.04 -2.94
C TRP A 127 12.96 2.25 -4.16
N GLY A 128 12.03 2.02 -5.06
CA GLY A 128 12.31 1.41 -6.36
C GLY A 128 11.08 1.45 -7.24
N THR A 129 11.20 0.90 -8.43
CA THR A 129 10.12 0.90 -9.41
C THR A 129 9.77 -0.54 -9.79
N TYR A 130 8.47 -0.84 -9.79
CA TYR A 130 7.96 -2.14 -10.21
C TYR A 130 6.73 -1.95 -11.09
N LYS A 131 6.72 -2.57 -12.27
CA LYS A 131 5.63 -2.40 -13.25
C LYS A 131 5.29 -0.94 -13.51
N GLY A 132 6.32 -0.10 -13.59
CA GLY A 132 6.13 1.33 -13.88
C GLY A 132 5.62 2.15 -12.72
N VAL A 133 5.55 1.60 -11.51
CA VAL A 133 5.09 2.30 -10.31
C VAL A 133 6.25 2.47 -9.34
N ARG A 134 6.49 3.70 -8.90
CA ARG A 134 7.48 3.96 -7.86
C ARG A 134 6.90 3.58 -6.50
N ILE A 135 7.63 2.74 -5.80
CA ILE A 135 7.19 2.05 -4.59
C ILE A 135 8.12 2.38 -3.43
N GLY A 136 7.53 2.68 -2.27
CA GLY A 136 8.23 2.74 -1.00
C GLY A 136 7.99 1.46 -0.21
N VAL A 137 9.03 0.99 0.47
CA VAL A 137 8.97 -0.21 1.30
C VAL A 137 9.59 0.08 2.65
N ILE A 138 8.95 -0.40 3.70
CA ILE A 138 9.48 -0.32 5.06
C ILE A 138 9.50 -1.74 5.63
N LYS A 139 10.65 -2.13 6.17
CA LYS A 139 10.81 -3.41 6.86
C LYS A 139 10.60 -3.24 8.35
N THR A 140 10.07 -4.28 8.98
CA THR A 140 9.93 -4.40 10.42
C THR A 140 10.39 -5.79 10.81
N HIS A 141 11.31 -5.89 11.77
CA HIS A 141 11.90 -7.15 12.17
C HIS A 141 12.50 -7.93 10.99
N GLY A 142 13.13 -7.21 10.06
CA GLY A 142 13.76 -7.79 8.91
C GLY A 142 12.80 -8.23 7.81
N GLN A 143 11.51 -8.05 7.99
CA GLN A 143 10.49 -8.47 7.03
C GLN A 143 9.83 -7.27 6.36
N ILE A 144 9.44 -7.42 5.12
CA ILE A 144 8.67 -6.41 4.39
C ILE A 144 7.31 -6.29 5.09
N ALA A 145 7.02 -5.13 5.65
CA ALA A 145 5.80 -4.90 6.42
C ALA A 145 4.89 -3.84 5.81
N THR A 146 5.44 -2.85 5.13
CA THR A 146 4.67 -1.77 4.51
C THR A 146 5.14 -1.56 3.08
N VAL A 147 4.19 -1.52 2.16
CA VAL A 147 4.45 -1.25 0.74
C VAL A 147 3.41 -0.25 0.28
N PHE A 148 3.85 0.84 -0.33
CA PHE A 148 2.97 1.92 -0.75
C PHE A 148 3.52 2.62 -1.99
N PRO A 149 2.66 3.24 -2.80
CA PRO A 149 3.15 4.05 -3.91
C PRO A 149 3.68 5.38 -3.41
N ASP A 150 4.69 5.91 -4.09
CA ASP A 150 5.20 7.25 -3.77
C ASP A 150 4.11 8.29 -4.08
N SER A 151 3.76 9.10 -3.09
CA SER A 151 2.73 10.12 -3.27
C SER A 151 3.24 11.37 -3.98
N GLN A 152 4.54 11.57 -4.04
CA GLN A 152 5.13 12.80 -4.56
C GLN A 152 5.68 12.67 -5.98
N TYR A 153 6.04 11.46 -6.39
CA TYR A 153 6.64 11.25 -7.70
C TYR A 153 6.25 9.90 -8.27
N GLN A 154 5.82 9.93 -9.53
CA GLN A 154 5.63 8.69 -10.29
C GLN A 154 6.24 8.87 -11.67
N PRO A 155 6.91 7.83 -12.18
CA PRO A 155 7.53 7.91 -13.49
C PRO A 155 6.47 8.03 -14.58
N LYS A 156 6.80 8.75 -15.64
CA LYS A 156 5.95 8.83 -16.82
C LYS A 156 6.14 7.58 -17.66
N PRO A 157 5.08 7.07 -18.29
CA PRO A 157 5.23 5.97 -19.23
C PRO A 157 6.18 6.37 -20.36
N LYS A 158 6.94 5.39 -20.85
CA LYS A 158 7.78 5.62 -22.01
C LYS A 158 6.91 5.92 -23.24
N LYS A 159 7.34 6.92 -24.01
CA LYS A 159 6.67 7.22 -25.27
C LYS A 159 6.92 6.10 -26.27
N ARG A 160 5.88 5.72 -26.97
CA ARG A 160 6.04 4.82 -28.10
C ARG A 160 6.55 5.59 -29.30
N ARG A 161 7.29 4.91 -30.10
CA ARG A 161 7.76 5.43 -31.35
C ARG A 161 6.94 4.92 -32.51
#